data_8432af10f62b4e1a72c8d3685c9cafb0
#
_entry.id   8432af10f62b4e1a72c8d3685c9cafb0
#
_cell.length_a   1.000
_cell.length_b   1.000
_cell.length_c   1.000
_cell.angle_alpha   90.00
_cell.angle_beta   90.00
_cell.angle_gamma   90.00
#
_symmetry.space_group_name_H-M   'P 1'
#
loop_
_entity.id
_entity.type
_entity.pdbx_description
1 polymer ?
#
loop_
_entity_poly.entity_id
_entity_poly.type
_entity_poly.pdbx_seq_one_letter_code
_entity_poly.pdbx_strand_id
1 'polypeptide(L)'
;MGTMLDCSRNAVMNVNSLKKWIDICAKIGFNTVLLYTEDTYEIPEEPYFGYLRGRYSQAEIKEVDAFAKERGVELIPCIQTLAHVNGIVRWPAFAPIIDTADILLAGEDRTYELIDRMFASVAASYSTKIVNIGMDEAHMIGRGRYYDLHGDTDKVKILIEHIKKVSGIGKKYGLTLLIWSDMFFRLAAGDYYRSNAKIDESVKEQIPDNVELIYWDYYSTDRKHYDKMLSAHAKIKDGTWFAGGLW
;
A
#
# COMPACT_ATOMS: atom_id res chain seq x y z
N MET A 1 -14.26 12.02 -0.80
CA MET A 1 -14.28 11.23 -2.07
C MET A 1 -13.05 11.61 -2.88
N GLY A 2 -12.39 10.66 -3.52
CA GLY A 2 -11.13 10.90 -4.20
C GLY A 2 -10.90 10.02 -5.40
N THR A 3 -9.70 10.12 -5.95
CA THR A 3 -9.22 9.29 -7.05
C THR A 3 -7.82 8.78 -6.75
N MET A 4 -7.45 7.69 -7.39
CA MET A 4 -6.09 7.17 -7.38
C MET A 4 -5.46 7.38 -8.76
N LEU A 5 -4.22 7.84 -8.77
CA LEU A 5 -3.40 7.99 -9.96
C LEU A 5 -2.24 7.01 -9.91
N ASP A 6 -2.20 6.08 -10.87
CA ASP A 6 -1.10 5.11 -10.99
C ASP A 6 0.10 5.74 -11.72
N CYS A 7 1.21 5.85 -11.00
CA CYS A 7 2.51 6.31 -11.50
C CYS A 7 3.57 5.18 -11.51
N SER A 8 3.16 3.92 -11.33
CA SER A 8 4.11 2.82 -11.17
C SER A 8 4.34 2.02 -12.45
N ARG A 9 3.33 1.87 -13.30
CA ARG A 9 3.38 0.89 -14.40
C ARG A 9 3.96 1.42 -15.69
N ASN A 10 3.57 2.61 -16.14
CA ASN A 10 3.96 3.11 -17.45
C ASN A 10 4.72 4.42 -17.41
N ALA A 11 4.09 5.47 -16.91
CA ALA A 11 4.63 6.81 -16.92
C ALA A 11 4.39 7.51 -15.60
N VAL A 12 5.43 8.16 -15.10
CA VAL A 12 5.31 9.09 -13.98
C VAL A 12 4.92 10.45 -14.57
N MET A 13 3.81 11.03 -14.12
CA MET A 13 3.43 12.38 -14.53
C MET A 13 4.48 13.37 -14.03
N ASN A 14 4.89 14.31 -14.88
CA ASN A 14 5.69 15.43 -14.39
C ASN A 14 4.87 16.32 -13.42
N VAL A 15 5.55 17.10 -12.59
CA VAL A 15 4.94 17.95 -11.56
C VAL A 15 3.83 18.84 -12.10
N ASN A 16 4.03 19.46 -13.27
CA ASN A 16 3.02 20.33 -13.87
C ASN A 16 1.75 19.58 -14.29
N SER A 17 1.89 18.37 -14.84
CA SER A 17 0.74 17.53 -15.21
C SER A 17 0.01 17.02 -13.99
N LEU A 18 0.74 16.64 -12.93
CA LEU A 18 0.15 16.20 -11.67
C LEU A 18 -0.63 17.35 -11.00
N LYS A 19 -0.10 18.56 -10.98
CA LYS A 19 -0.82 19.75 -10.49
C LYS A 19 -2.09 20.02 -11.29
N LYS A 20 -2.07 19.89 -12.62
CA LYS A 20 -3.27 20.01 -13.45
C LYS A 20 -4.32 18.97 -13.10
N TRP A 21 -3.90 17.74 -12.86
CA TRP A 21 -4.79 16.67 -12.43
C TRP A 21 -5.46 16.98 -11.10
N ILE A 22 -4.68 17.41 -10.11
CA ILE A 22 -5.18 17.80 -8.79
C ILE A 22 -6.18 18.97 -8.91
N ASP A 23 -5.89 19.96 -9.75
CA ASP A 23 -6.80 21.09 -10.00
C ASP A 23 -8.13 20.64 -10.60
N ILE A 24 -8.11 19.67 -11.53
CA ILE A 24 -9.33 19.07 -12.09
C ILE A 24 -10.09 18.32 -10.99
N CYS A 25 -9.42 17.51 -10.19
CA CYS A 25 -10.02 16.77 -9.08
C CYS A 25 -10.72 17.72 -8.08
N ALA A 26 -10.05 18.79 -7.68
CA ALA A 26 -10.63 19.79 -6.80
C ALA A 26 -11.89 20.46 -7.41
N LYS A 27 -11.86 20.82 -8.69
CA LYS A 27 -12.99 21.45 -9.41
C LYS A 27 -14.22 20.55 -9.52
N ILE A 28 -14.04 19.23 -9.60
CA ILE A 28 -15.16 18.29 -9.62
C ILE A 28 -15.59 17.83 -8.21
N GLY A 29 -14.99 18.39 -7.16
CA GLY A 29 -15.39 18.16 -5.78
C GLY A 29 -14.66 16.99 -5.09
N PHE A 30 -13.57 16.48 -5.64
CA PHE A 30 -12.72 15.52 -4.93
C PHE A 30 -11.82 16.24 -3.94
N ASN A 31 -11.71 15.68 -2.74
CA ASN A 31 -10.88 16.20 -1.66
C ASN A 31 -9.69 15.29 -1.32
N THR A 32 -9.48 14.23 -2.10
CA THR A 32 -8.41 13.26 -1.86
C THR A 32 -7.85 12.77 -3.19
N VAL A 33 -6.53 12.71 -3.30
CA VAL A 33 -5.80 12.06 -4.39
C VAL A 33 -4.80 11.08 -3.79
N LEU A 34 -4.94 9.79 -4.13
CA LEU A 34 -3.94 8.78 -3.81
C LEU A 34 -2.93 8.72 -4.95
N LEU A 35 -1.67 8.91 -4.64
CA LEU A 35 -0.57 8.82 -5.60
C LEU A 35 0.08 7.44 -5.48
N TYR A 36 -0.29 6.52 -6.38
CA TYR A 36 0.21 5.15 -6.40
C TYR A 36 1.57 5.10 -7.09
N THR A 37 2.62 4.87 -6.33
CA THR A 37 4.00 5.03 -6.79
C THR A 37 4.82 3.75 -6.83
N GLU A 38 4.50 2.74 -6.02
CA GLU A 38 5.40 1.58 -5.78
C GLU A 38 6.82 2.04 -5.43
N ASP A 39 7.71 2.13 -6.44
CA ASP A 39 9.10 2.58 -6.29
C ASP A 39 9.39 3.95 -6.95
N THR A 40 8.39 4.65 -7.49
CA THR A 40 8.62 5.90 -8.24
C THR A 40 8.68 7.15 -7.37
N TYR A 41 9.32 7.07 -6.22
CA TYR A 41 9.67 8.19 -5.33
C TYR A 41 11.06 8.01 -4.74
N GLU A 42 11.64 9.10 -4.26
CA GLU A 42 13.01 9.12 -3.77
C GLU A 42 13.11 8.61 -2.32
N ILE A 43 14.06 7.71 -2.09
CA ILE A 43 14.57 7.37 -0.76
C ILE A 43 16.06 7.72 -0.79
N PRO A 44 16.53 8.78 -0.09
CA PRO A 44 17.89 9.28 -0.24
C PRO A 44 18.99 8.23 0.02
N GLU A 45 18.77 7.34 1.00
CA GLU A 45 19.71 6.30 1.40
C GLU A 45 19.66 5.05 0.51
N GLU A 46 18.74 4.99 -0.47
CA GLU A 46 18.54 3.85 -1.36
C GLU A 46 18.66 4.27 -2.83
N PRO A 47 19.87 4.45 -3.35
CA PRO A 47 20.07 5.04 -4.68
C PRO A 47 19.45 4.23 -5.82
N TYR A 48 19.30 2.92 -5.65
CA TYR A 48 18.68 2.05 -6.64
C TYR A 48 17.15 1.94 -6.52
N PHE A 49 16.55 2.49 -5.46
CA PHE A 49 15.10 2.56 -5.33
C PHE A 49 14.53 3.56 -6.35
N GLY A 50 13.67 3.09 -7.24
CA GLY A 50 13.14 3.89 -8.34
C GLY A 50 14.17 4.36 -9.38
N TYR A 51 15.35 3.76 -9.43
CA TYR A 51 16.39 4.11 -10.38
C TYR A 51 15.93 3.88 -11.83
N LEU A 52 16.11 4.86 -12.68
CA LEU A 52 15.63 4.90 -14.07
C LEU A 52 14.10 4.79 -14.24
N ARG A 53 13.32 5.07 -13.20
CA ARG A 53 11.85 4.99 -13.22
C ARG A 53 11.16 6.36 -13.34
N GLY A 54 11.89 7.45 -13.45
CA GLY A 54 11.32 8.79 -13.44
C GLY A 54 10.71 9.17 -12.08
N ARG A 55 11.31 8.68 -10.99
CA ARG A 55 10.86 8.89 -9.62
C ARG A 55 10.79 10.36 -9.24
N TYR A 56 9.80 10.72 -8.45
CA TYR A 56 9.70 12.04 -7.82
C TYR A 56 10.78 12.22 -6.76
N SER A 57 11.43 13.37 -6.74
CA SER A 57 12.24 13.81 -5.62
C SER A 57 11.37 14.22 -4.42
N GLN A 58 11.94 14.24 -3.22
CA GLN A 58 11.24 14.75 -2.04
C GLN A 58 10.80 16.22 -2.22
N ALA A 59 11.59 17.02 -2.93
CA ALA A 59 11.26 18.43 -3.22
C ALA A 59 10.04 18.55 -4.13
N GLU A 60 9.97 17.74 -5.19
CA GLU A 60 8.81 17.70 -6.10
C GLU A 60 7.54 17.26 -5.40
N ILE A 61 7.60 16.25 -4.53
CA ILE A 61 6.44 15.82 -3.74
C ILE A 61 5.98 16.94 -2.80
N LYS A 62 6.89 17.61 -2.08
CA LYS A 62 6.54 18.76 -1.23
C LYS A 62 5.84 19.87 -2.01
N GLU A 63 6.32 20.16 -3.20
CA GLU A 63 5.72 21.17 -4.09
C GLU A 63 4.29 20.78 -4.49
N VAL A 64 4.07 19.52 -4.84
CA VAL A 64 2.76 19.00 -5.23
C VAL A 64 1.82 18.93 -4.03
N ASP A 65 2.30 18.48 -2.87
CA ASP A 65 1.54 18.41 -1.62
C ASP A 65 1.04 19.80 -1.18
N ALA A 66 1.92 20.80 -1.18
CA ALA A 66 1.55 22.18 -0.89
C ALA A 66 0.48 22.69 -1.87
N PHE A 67 0.64 22.42 -3.17
CA PHE A 67 -0.32 22.79 -4.19
C PHE A 67 -1.71 22.12 -4.01
N ALA A 68 -1.72 20.84 -3.62
CA ALA A 68 -2.95 20.11 -3.33
C ALA A 68 -3.67 20.69 -2.11
N LYS A 69 -2.92 20.94 -1.04
CA LYS A 69 -3.42 21.52 0.21
C LYS A 69 -4.09 22.88 0.01
N GLU A 70 -3.49 23.77 -0.81
CA GLU A 70 -4.09 25.06 -1.18
C GLU A 70 -5.46 24.93 -1.85
N ARG A 71 -5.77 23.77 -2.44
CA ARG A 71 -7.02 23.44 -3.14
C ARG A 71 -7.99 22.60 -2.31
N GLY A 72 -7.67 22.38 -1.03
CA GLY A 72 -8.47 21.53 -0.15
C GLY A 72 -8.42 20.04 -0.54
N VAL A 73 -7.36 19.61 -1.24
CA VAL A 73 -7.13 18.22 -1.62
C VAL A 73 -6.02 17.63 -0.76
N GLU A 74 -6.31 16.54 -0.10
CA GLU A 74 -5.31 15.75 0.62
C GLU A 74 -4.59 14.81 -0.36
N LEU A 75 -3.27 14.93 -0.46
CA LEU A 75 -2.42 14.04 -1.25
C LEU A 75 -1.93 12.89 -0.37
N ILE A 76 -2.39 11.67 -0.67
CA ILE A 76 -2.04 10.48 0.11
C ILE A 76 -1.05 9.62 -0.69
N PRO A 77 0.15 9.33 -0.15
CA PRO A 77 1.07 8.39 -0.76
C PRO A 77 0.51 6.97 -0.74
N CYS A 78 0.68 6.24 -1.84
CA CYS A 78 0.34 4.84 -1.95
C CYS A 78 1.60 4.09 -2.40
N ILE A 79 2.25 3.45 -1.43
CA ILE A 79 3.51 2.73 -1.58
C ILE A 79 3.28 1.23 -1.43
N GLN A 80 4.34 0.44 -1.61
CA GLN A 80 4.29 -1.01 -1.45
C GLN A 80 5.30 -1.48 -0.42
N THR A 81 4.83 -2.21 0.60
CA THR A 81 5.67 -2.67 1.72
C THR A 81 5.76 -4.19 1.82
N LEU A 82 5.16 -4.93 0.88
CA LEU A 82 5.23 -6.40 0.83
C LEU A 82 5.30 -6.95 -0.60
N ALA A 83 4.24 -6.79 -1.42
CA ALA A 83 4.20 -7.25 -2.80
C ALA A 83 4.35 -6.09 -3.79
N HIS A 84 4.23 -6.38 -5.10
CA HIS A 84 4.39 -5.39 -6.18
C HIS A 84 5.73 -4.63 -6.16
N VAL A 85 6.80 -5.30 -5.72
CA VAL A 85 8.14 -4.69 -5.64
C VAL A 85 9.01 -4.98 -6.87
N ASN A 86 8.39 -5.27 -8.02
CA ASN A 86 9.09 -5.57 -9.28
C ASN A 86 10.11 -4.50 -9.69
N GLY A 87 9.85 -3.23 -9.35
CA GLY A 87 10.74 -2.12 -9.64
C GLY A 87 12.11 -2.26 -9.01
N ILE A 88 12.19 -2.84 -7.81
CA ILE A 88 13.44 -2.96 -7.04
C ILE A 88 14.11 -4.34 -7.16
N VAL A 89 13.36 -5.42 -7.42
CA VAL A 89 13.92 -6.79 -7.44
C VAL A 89 15.03 -6.99 -8.49
N ARG A 90 15.03 -6.20 -9.55
CA ARG A 90 16.07 -6.24 -10.59
C ARG A 90 17.44 -5.74 -10.13
N TRP A 91 17.50 -5.06 -8.99
CA TRP A 91 18.75 -4.48 -8.49
C TRP A 91 19.39 -5.40 -7.45
N PRO A 92 20.66 -5.83 -7.63
CA PRO A 92 21.34 -6.74 -6.68
C PRO A 92 21.35 -6.23 -5.24
N ALA A 93 21.29 -4.92 -5.02
CA ALA A 93 21.22 -4.32 -3.69
C ALA A 93 20.02 -4.79 -2.86
N PHE A 94 18.93 -5.20 -3.49
CA PHE A 94 17.71 -5.68 -2.82
C PHE A 94 17.58 -7.21 -2.82
N ALA A 95 18.45 -7.95 -3.50
CA ALA A 95 18.39 -9.40 -3.55
C ALA A 95 18.29 -10.08 -2.16
N PRO A 96 18.97 -9.59 -1.09
CA PRO A 96 18.86 -10.20 0.23
C PRO A 96 17.47 -10.15 0.87
N ILE A 97 16.62 -9.21 0.45
CA ILE A 97 15.30 -8.96 1.03
C ILE A 97 14.13 -9.38 0.13
N ILE A 98 14.40 -10.17 -0.89
CA ILE A 98 13.36 -10.70 -1.79
C ILE A 98 13.04 -12.14 -1.38
N ASP A 99 11.75 -12.42 -1.15
CA ASP A 99 11.23 -13.76 -0.90
C ASP A 99 10.99 -14.50 -2.23
N THR A 100 10.15 -13.90 -3.08
CA THR A 100 9.82 -14.39 -4.43
C THR A 100 9.98 -13.27 -5.44
N ALA A 101 9.55 -13.47 -6.68
CA ALA A 101 9.78 -12.54 -7.80
C ALA A 101 9.39 -11.08 -7.53
N ASP A 102 8.37 -10.83 -6.72
CA ASP A 102 7.82 -9.49 -6.46
C ASP A 102 7.37 -9.29 -5.00
N ILE A 103 7.82 -10.15 -4.09
CA ILE A 103 7.43 -10.11 -2.66
C ILE A 103 8.68 -9.95 -1.81
N LEU A 104 8.61 -9.02 -0.86
CA LEU A 104 9.66 -8.81 0.14
C LEU A 104 9.73 -9.99 1.12
N LEU A 105 10.94 -10.29 1.58
CA LEU A 105 11.21 -11.30 2.57
C LEU A 105 10.78 -10.79 3.96
N ALA A 106 9.60 -11.21 4.41
CA ALA A 106 9.12 -10.90 5.74
C ALA A 106 10.03 -11.52 6.82
N GLY A 107 10.19 -10.83 7.94
CA GLY A 107 11.01 -11.32 9.05
C GLY A 107 12.45 -10.80 9.09
N GLU A 108 13.03 -10.45 7.96
CA GLU A 108 14.42 -9.97 7.85
C GLU A 108 14.56 -8.50 8.25
N ASP A 109 15.55 -8.20 9.07
CA ASP A 109 15.79 -6.85 9.59
C ASP A 109 16.00 -5.83 8.47
N ARG A 110 16.76 -6.18 7.42
CA ARG A 110 17.02 -5.30 6.27
C ARG A 110 15.74 -4.93 5.51
N THR A 111 14.72 -5.80 5.50
CA THR A 111 13.39 -5.48 4.95
C THR A 111 12.75 -4.34 5.72
N TYR A 112 12.81 -4.39 7.05
CA TYR A 112 12.23 -3.36 7.91
C TYR A 112 13.05 -2.07 7.96
N GLU A 113 14.37 -2.14 7.76
CA GLU A 113 15.21 -0.96 7.52
C GLU A 113 14.78 -0.23 6.24
N LEU A 114 14.52 -0.96 5.15
CA LEU A 114 14.01 -0.36 3.91
C LEU A 114 12.64 0.30 4.17
N ILE A 115 11.73 -0.37 4.84
CA ILE A 115 10.39 0.16 5.16
C ILE A 115 10.49 1.40 6.07
N ASP A 116 11.40 1.41 7.04
CA ASP A 116 11.65 2.59 7.87
C ASP A 116 12.11 3.79 7.04
N ARG A 117 13.02 3.59 6.07
CA ARG A 117 13.46 4.61 5.13
C ARG A 117 12.35 5.07 4.18
N MET A 118 11.49 4.14 3.72
CA MET A 118 10.27 4.50 2.96
C MET A 118 9.40 5.47 3.77
N PHE A 119 9.10 5.13 5.03
CA PHE A 119 8.25 5.98 5.88
C PHE A 119 8.93 7.30 6.25
N ALA A 120 10.26 7.30 6.45
CA ALA A 120 11.01 8.54 6.65
C ALA A 120 10.87 9.48 5.45
N SER A 121 11.00 8.95 4.23
CA SER A 121 10.83 9.73 2.99
C SER A 121 9.40 10.24 2.84
N VAL A 122 8.39 9.40 3.09
CA VAL A 122 6.98 9.80 3.08
C VAL A 122 6.71 10.90 4.11
N ALA A 123 7.12 10.71 5.37
CA ALA A 123 6.90 11.68 6.43
C ALA A 123 7.62 13.02 6.19
N ALA A 124 8.74 12.99 5.48
CA ALA A 124 9.48 14.18 5.09
C ALA A 124 8.85 14.94 3.91
N SER A 125 8.05 14.27 3.08
CA SER A 125 7.59 14.81 1.79
C SER A 125 6.12 15.18 1.75
N TYR A 126 5.27 14.54 2.55
CA TYR A 126 3.82 14.74 2.58
C TYR A 126 3.37 15.39 3.88
N SER A 127 2.34 16.22 3.81
CA SER A 127 1.71 16.84 4.99
C SER A 127 0.66 15.94 5.65
N THR A 128 0.11 14.98 4.92
CA THR A 128 -0.83 13.99 5.45
C THR A 128 -0.16 13.06 6.48
N LYS A 129 -0.98 12.49 7.35
CA LYS A 129 -0.56 11.41 8.26
C LYS A 129 -1.11 10.04 7.82
N ILE A 130 -1.72 9.97 6.65
CA ILE A 130 -2.26 8.75 6.07
C ILE A 130 -1.31 8.26 4.97
N VAL A 131 -1.03 6.96 4.94
CA VAL A 131 -0.26 6.32 3.88
C VAL A 131 -0.87 4.97 3.54
N ASN A 132 -1.12 4.70 2.26
CA ASN A 132 -1.45 3.35 1.81
C ASN A 132 -0.15 2.57 1.64
N ILE A 133 -0.04 1.46 2.36
CA ILE A 133 1.15 0.61 2.45
C ILE A 133 1.10 -0.60 1.51
N GLY A 134 0.05 -0.71 0.70
CA GLY A 134 -0.12 -1.80 -0.26
C GLY A 134 -0.46 -3.13 0.38
N MET A 135 0.41 -4.13 0.20
CA MET A 135 0.32 -5.52 0.68
C MET A 135 -0.73 -6.38 -0.05
N ASP A 136 -1.29 -5.87 -1.15
CA ASP A 136 -2.20 -6.60 -2.02
C ASP A 136 -1.47 -7.69 -2.81
N GLU A 137 -2.24 -8.70 -3.20
CA GLU A 137 -1.82 -9.78 -4.11
C GLU A 137 -0.55 -10.56 -3.72
N ALA A 138 -0.17 -10.56 -2.46
CA ALA A 138 1.00 -11.29 -1.94
C ALA A 138 0.78 -12.82 -1.89
N HIS A 139 0.33 -13.42 -3.02
CA HIS A 139 -0.10 -14.82 -3.07
C HIS A 139 0.97 -15.82 -2.70
N MET A 140 2.22 -15.52 -3.04
CA MET A 140 3.39 -16.38 -2.85
C MET A 140 4.18 -16.05 -1.59
N ILE A 141 3.58 -15.28 -0.67
CA ILE A 141 4.21 -14.97 0.62
C ILE A 141 4.67 -16.25 1.32
N GLY A 142 5.91 -16.28 1.77
CA GLY A 142 6.49 -17.43 2.47
C GLY A 142 6.73 -18.65 1.60
N ARG A 143 6.79 -18.52 0.26
CA ARG A 143 6.99 -19.66 -0.67
C ARG A 143 8.29 -19.59 -1.47
N GLY A 144 9.15 -18.62 -1.18
CA GLY A 144 10.48 -18.49 -1.77
C GLY A 144 11.57 -18.67 -0.70
N ARG A 145 12.41 -17.64 -0.57
CA ARG A 145 13.53 -17.65 0.39
C ARG A 145 13.06 -17.78 1.84
N TYR A 146 11.87 -17.27 2.16
CA TYR A 146 11.29 -17.49 3.50
C TYR A 146 11.12 -18.98 3.81
N TYR A 147 10.62 -19.75 2.82
CA TYR A 147 10.47 -21.20 2.97
C TYR A 147 11.81 -21.89 3.19
N ASP A 148 12.84 -21.47 2.45
CA ASP A 148 14.19 -22.05 2.58
C ASP A 148 14.80 -21.81 3.98
N LEU A 149 14.48 -20.68 4.60
CA LEU A 149 15.00 -20.27 5.91
C LEU A 149 14.18 -20.82 7.09
N HIS A 150 12.86 -20.92 6.95
CA HIS A 150 11.93 -21.14 8.08
C HIS A 150 11.03 -22.37 7.89
N GLY A 151 11.10 -23.03 6.71
CA GLY A 151 10.20 -24.15 6.37
C GLY A 151 8.77 -23.69 6.07
N ASP A 152 7.85 -24.67 6.02
CA ASP A 152 6.43 -24.39 5.75
C ASP A 152 5.77 -23.68 6.93
N THR A 153 5.48 -22.42 6.73
CA THR A 153 4.85 -21.56 7.74
C THR A 153 3.48 -21.08 7.23
N ASP A 154 2.52 -20.94 8.14
CA ASP A 154 1.20 -20.41 7.84
C ASP A 154 1.31 -18.99 7.27
N LYS A 155 0.74 -18.78 6.08
CA LYS A 155 0.79 -17.49 5.37
C LYS A 155 0.08 -16.37 6.13
N VAL A 156 -1.02 -16.68 6.82
CA VAL A 156 -1.75 -15.71 7.63
C VAL A 156 -0.87 -15.22 8.77
N LYS A 157 -0.16 -16.14 9.42
CA LYS A 157 0.79 -15.79 10.49
C LYS A 157 1.89 -14.86 9.97
N ILE A 158 2.50 -15.20 8.83
CA ILE A 158 3.55 -14.36 8.21
C ILE A 158 3.01 -12.95 7.92
N LEU A 159 1.83 -12.86 7.30
CA LEU A 159 1.19 -11.58 6.97
C LEU A 159 0.92 -10.74 8.21
N ILE A 160 0.32 -11.33 9.25
CA ILE A 160 -0.02 -10.61 10.49
C ILE A 160 1.24 -10.13 11.22
N GLU A 161 2.26 -10.95 11.32
CA GLU A 161 3.53 -10.55 11.94
C GLU A 161 4.20 -9.42 11.16
N HIS A 162 4.16 -9.47 9.83
CA HIS A 162 4.65 -8.41 8.97
C HIS A 162 3.86 -7.11 9.17
N ILE A 163 2.53 -7.15 9.16
CA ILE A 163 1.67 -5.98 9.42
C ILE A 163 2.01 -5.36 10.78
N LYS A 164 2.19 -6.15 11.83
CA LYS A 164 2.55 -5.65 13.17
C LYS A 164 3.88 -4.90 13.16
N LYS A 165 4.90 -5.44 12.51
CA LYS A 165 6.23 -4.80 12.40
C LYS A 165 6.13 -3.49 11.62
N VAL A 166 5.46 -3.50 10.45
CA VAL A 166 5.25 -2.30 9.63
C VAL A 166 4.43 -1.24 10.37
N SER A 167 3.40 -1.66 11.10
CA SER A 167 2.60 -0.79 11.98
C SER A 167 3.46 -0.12 13.07
N GLY A 168 4.34 -0.89 13.71
CA GLY A 168 5.28 -0.35 14.70
C GLY A 168 6.19 0.74 14.12
N ILE A 169 6.68 0.55 12.89
CA ILE A 169 7.46 1.56 12.18
C ILE A 169 6.57 2.77 11.85
N GLY A 170 5.35 2.56 11.36
CA GLY A 170 4.41 3.66 11.07
C GLY A 170 4.11 4.53 12.29
N LYS A 171 3.96 3.93 13.47
CA LYS A 171 3.75 4.65 14.75
C LYS A 171 4.92 5.57 15.10
N LYS A 172 6.16 5.21 14.76
CA LYS A 172 7.35 6.06 14.94
C LYS A 172 7.21 7.42 14.23
N TYR A 173 6.50 7.45 13.10
CA TYR A 173 6.26 8.65 12.29
C TYR A 173 4.86 9.27 12.52
N GLY A 174 4.07 8.71 13.43
CA GLY A 174 2.69 9.14 13.68
C GLY A 174 1.75 8.90 12.49
N LEU A 175 1.95 7.79 11.77
CA LEU A 175 1.20 7.47 10.56
C LEU A 175 0.02 6.53 10.84
N THR A 176 -1.10 6.81 10.18
CA THR A 176 -2.21 5.88 9.96
C THR A 176 -1.95 5.14 8.64
N LEU A 177 -2.01 3.83 8.68
CA LEU A 177 -1.67 2.97 7.56
C LEU A 177 -2.95 2.42 6.92
N LEU A 178 -3.14 2.66 5.63
CA LEU A 178 -4.19 2.00 4.86
C LEU A 178 -3.60 0.75 4.21
N ILE A 179 -4.29 -0.38 4.31
CA ILE A 179 -3.88 -1.65 3.68
C ILE A 179 -4.98 -2.16 2.76
N TRP A 180 -4.62 -2.69 1.60
CA TRP A 180 -5.56 -3.44 0.78
C TRP A 180 -6.01 -4.71 1.50
N SER A 181 -7.29 -4.95 1.56
CA SER A 181 -7.89 -6.01 2.40
C SER A 181 -7.97 -7.38 1.74
N ASP A 182 -7.66 -7.47 0.45
CA ASP A 182 -7.83 -8.68 -0.37
C ASP A 182 -7.15 -9.92 0.22
N MET A 183 -5.95 -9.76 0.78
CA MET A 183 -5.20 -10.88 1.34
C MET A 183 -5.88 -11.54 2.54
N PHE A 184 -6.67 -10.82 3.34
CA PHE A 184 -7.44 -11.44 4.43
C PHE A 184 -8.48 -12.42 3.89
N PHE A 185 -9.16 -12.07 2.80
CA PHE A 185 -10.14 -12.92 2.14
C PHE A 185 -9.47 -14.03 1.33
N ARG A 186 -8.42 -13.71 0.60
CA ARG A 186 -7.66 -14.67 -0.22
C ARG A 186 -7.10 -15.81 0.60
N LEU A 187 -6.47 -15.52 1.72
CA LEU A 187 -5.87 -16.52 2.58
C LEU A 187 -6.92 -17.35 3.33
N ALA A 188 -8.06 -16.75 3.70
CA ALA A 188 -9.13 -17.44 4.40
C ALA A 188 -10.03 -18.30 3.49
N ALA A 189 -10.24 -17.91 2.22
CA ALA A 189 -11.24 -18.52 1.34
C ALA A 189 -10.79 -18.79 -0.09
N GLY A 190 -9.53 -18.48 -0.43
CA GLY A 190 -8.98 -18.68 -1.77
C GLY A 190 -9.44 -17.68 -2.82
N ASP A 191 -10.21 -16.64 -2.44
CA ASP A 191 -10.81 -15.66 -3.33
C ASP A 191 -10.91 -14.31 -2.63
N TYR A 192 -10.69 -13.19 -3.35
CA TYR A 192 -10.75 -11.82 -2.83
C TYR A 192 -12.16 -11.34 -2.47
N TYR A 193 -13.17 -11.83 -3.19
CA TYR A 193 -14.54 -11.30 -3.15
C TYR A 193 -15.55 -12.25 -2.50
N ARG A 194 -15.07 -13.13 -1.65
CA ARG A 194 -15.90 -14.08 -0.96
C ARG A 194 -16.46 -13.52 0.35
N SER A 195 -17.61 -12.89 0.31
CA SER A 195 -18.25 -12.23 1.45
C SER A 195 -18.60 -13.17 2.64
N ASN A 196 -18.66 -14.48 2.41
CA ASN A 196 -18.86 -15.50 3.45
C ASN A 196 -17.55 -16.15 3.93
N ALA A 197 -16.38 -15.57 3.60
CA ALA A 197 -15.11 -16.02 4.13
C ALA A 197 -15.14 -16.00 5.66
N LYS A 198 -14.69 -17.09 6.27
CA LYS A 198 -14.55 -17.19 7.72
C LYS A 198 -13.13 -16.75 8.09
N ILE A 199 -12.98 -15.46 8.38
CA ILE A 199 -11.74 -14.91 8.89
C ILE A 199 -11.73 -15.15 10.39
N ASP A 200 -10.67 -15.79 10.88
CA ASP A 200 -10.52 -16.14 12.28
C ASP A 200 -10.55 -14.87 13.16
N GLU A 201 -11.23 -14.95 14.30
CA GLU A 201 -11.34 -13.84 15.27
C GLU A 201 -9.96 -13.40 15.75
N SER A 202 -9.05 -14.35 15.97
CA SER A 202 -7.68 -14.07 16.38
C SER A 202 -6.90 -13.21 15.37
N VAL A 203 -7.25 -13.30 14.07
CA VAL A 203 -6.66 -12.42 13.02
C VAL A 203 -7.15 -11.00 13.21
N LYS A 204 -8.44 -10.81 13.43
CA LYS A 204 -9.06 -9.48 13.63
C LYS A 204 -8.47 -8.77 14.84
N GLU A 205 -8.35 -9.46 15.96
CA GLU A 205 -7.77 -8.93 17.20
C GLU A 205 -6.30 -8.53 17.07
N GLN A 206 -5.61 -9.08 16.07
CA GLN A 206 -4.20 -8.81 15.83
C GLN A 206 -3.92 -7.67 14.88
N ILE A 207 -4.95 -7.12 14.19
CA ILE A 207 -4.78 -5.95 13.31
C ILE A 207 -4.52 -4.71 14.20
N PRO A 208 -3.38 -4.03 14.03
CA PRO A 208 -3.04 -2.89 14.87
C PRO A 208 -4.03 -1.71 14.73
N ASP A 209 -4.15 -0.89 15.78
CA ASP A 209 -5.10 0.21 15.84
C ASP A 209 -4.88 1.27 14.76
N ASN A 210 -3.62 1.53 14.39
CA ASN A 210 -3.27 2.50 13.35
C ASN A 210 -3.32 1.93 11.92
N VAL A 211 -3.91 0.76 11.72
CA VAL A 211 -4.13 0.13 10.40
C VAL A 211 -5.60 0.19 10.07
N GLU A 212 -5.96 0.73 8.92
CA GLU A 212 -7.31 0.76 8.35
C GLU A 212 -7.36 -0.06 7.06
N LEU A 213 -8.53 -0.59 6.71
CA LEU A 213 -8.70 -1.43 5.54
C LEU A 213 -9.22 -0.64 4.35
N ILE A 214 -8.74 -0.98 3.15
CA ILE A 214 -9.35 -0.57 1.89
C ILE A 214 -9.85 -1.82 1.16
N TYR A 215 -11.14 -1.87 0.88
CA TYR A 215 -11.74 -2.83 -0.02
C TYR A 215 -11.69 -2.29 -1.45
N TRP A 216 -11.08 -3.02 -2.36
CA TRP A 216 -11.09 -2.72 -3.79
C TRP A 216 -11.91 -3.74 -4.57
N ASP A 217 -12.72 -3.25 -5.51
CA ASP A 217 -13.44 -4.10 -6.46
C ASP A 217 -13.80 -3.27 -7.70
N TYR A 218 -13.31 -3.70 -8.84
CA TYR A 218 -13.46 -3.01 -10.12
C TYR A 218 -14.35 -3.79 -11.11
N TYR A 219 -14.88 -4.94 -10.71
CA TYR A 219 -15.46 -5.93 -11.61
C TYR A 219 -16.96 -6.12 -11.43
N SER A 220 -17.47 -5.95 -10.23
CA SER A 220 -18.88 -6.15 -9.94
C SER A 220 -19.69 -4.92 -10.32
N THR A 221 -20.90 -5.15 -10.85
CA THR A 221 -21.94 -4.13 -11.04
C THR A 221 -23.15 -4.37 -10.13
N ASP A 222 -23.11 -5.43 -9.30
CA ASP A 222 -24.19 -5.78 -8.39
C ASP A 222 -24.02 -5.09 -7.03
N ARG A 223 -24.92 -4.15 -6.73
CA ARG A 223 -24.97 -3.47 -5.44
C ARG A 223 -25.04 -4.45 -4.25
N LYS A 224 -25.80 -5.56 -4.38
CA LYS A 224 -25.92 -6.53 -3.30
C LYS A 224 -24.60 -7.23 -2.99
N HIS A 225 -23.74 -7.38 -4.00
CA HIS A 225 -22.38 -7.89 -3.81
C HIS A 225 -21.58 -6.93 -2.94
N TYR A 226 -21.57 -5.65 -3.27
CA TYR A 226 -20.87 -4.62 -2.49
C TYR A 226 -21.39 -4.53 -1.06
N ASP A 227 -22.72 -4.53 -0.85
CA ASP A 227 -23.32 -4.50 0.49
C ASP A 227 -22.87 -5.69 1.35
N LYS A 228 -22.77 -6.90 0.76
CA LYS A 228 -22.26 -8.09 1.45
C LYS A 228 -20.76 -7.99 1.77
N MET A 229 -19.96 -7.53 0.81
CA MET A 229 -18.51 -7.38 1.02
C MET A 229 -18.20 -6.33 2.08
N LEU A 230 -18.83 -5.16 2.04
CA LEU A 230 -18.67 -4.12 3.06
C LEU A 230 -19.11 -4.62 4.45
N SER A 231 -20.22 -5.39 4.52
CA SER A 231 -20.64 -6.04 5.76
C SER A 231 -19.64 -7.08 6.26
N ALA A 232 -18.94 -7.78 5.36
CA ALA A 232 -17.88 -8.71 5.75
C ALA A 232 -16.65 -7.97 6.28
N HIS A 233 -16.26 -6.86 5.65
CA HIS A 233 -15.16 -6.00 6.11
C HIS A 233 -15.43 -5.38 7.50
N ALA A 234 -16.66 -4.90 7.74
CA ALA A 234 -17.04 -4.35 9.04
C ALA A 234 -16.90 -5.35 10.20
N LYS A 235 -16.93 -6.65 9.90
CA LYS A 235 -16.66 -7.70 10.90
C LYS A 235 -15.16 -7.86 11.19
N ILE A 236 -14.28 -7.38 10.32
CA ILE A 236 -12.83 -7.41 10.51
C ILE A 236 -12.38 -6.15 11.23
N LYS A 237 -12.77 -4.99 10.70
CA LYS A 237 -12.46 -3.68 11.27
C LYS A 237 -13.47 -2.64 10.81
N ASP A 238 -13.92 -1.77 11.71
CA ASP A 238 -14.80 -0.66 11.38
C ASP A 238 -14.07 0.38 10.51
N GLY A 239 -14.85 1.15 9.73
CA GLY A 239 -14.32 2.29 8.96
C GLY A 239 -13.57 1.90 7.66
N THR A 240 -13.93 0.79 7.03
CA THR A 240 -13.30 0.35 5.77
C THR A 240 -13.51 1.37 4.64
N TRP A 241 -12.43 1.76 3.98
CA TRP A 241 -12.46 2.54 2.75
C TRP A 241 -12.90 1.66 1.57
N PHE A 242 -13.50 2.28 0.56
CA PHE A 242 -13.90 1.57 -0.66
C PHE A 242 -13.24 2.20 -1.89
N ALA A 243 -12.60 1.37 -2.69
CA ALA A 243 -12.01 1.72 -3.98
C ALA A 243 -12.75 1.01 -5.12
N GLY A 244 -13.63 1.75 -5.81
CA GLY A 244 -14.27 1.30 -7.04
C GLY A 244 -13.45 1.66 -8.27
N GLY A 245 -13.81 1.11 -9.43
CA GLY A 245 -13.18 1.39 -10.71
C GLY A 245 -14.18 1.82 -11.76
N LEU A 246 -13.69 2.62 -12.71
CA LEU A 246 -14.34 2.91 -13.99
C LEU A 246 -13.41 2.40 -15.08
N TRP A 247 -13.90 1.47 -15.87
CA TRP A 247 -13.18 0.89 -17.03
C TRP A 247 -13.74 1.46 -18.34
#